data_c5e0c0e9e1b003728be280e5654d44c5
#
_entry.id   c5e0c0e9e1b003728be280e5654d44c5
#
_cell.length_a   1.000
_cell.length_b   1.000
_cell.length_c   1.000
_cell.angle_alpha   90.00
_cell.angle_beta   90.00
_cell.angle_gamma   90.00
#
_symmetry.space_group_name_H-M   'P 1'
#
loop_
_entity.id
_entity.type
_entity.pdbx_description
1 polymer ?
#
loop_
_entity_poly.entity_id
_entity_poly.type
_entity_poly.pdbx_seq_one_letter_code
_entity_poly.pdbx_strand_id
1 'polypeptide(L)'
;MPILECILIDASTNNIKFTANDMELGIETIVDGTILEKGIVAIDAKIFSDIIRKLPDNDVTIETDGNLTTTITCEKAKFSISGQSGEEFSYLPYVERDNHIVVSQFTLKEVIRQTIFSIAANENNKMMTGELFEVKGDMLRVVSLEIGRAHV
;
A
#
# COMPACT_ATOMS: atom_id res chain seq x y z
N MET A 1 7.31 -1.16 18.25
CA MET A 1 7.16 -0.59 16.88
C MET A 1 5.67 -0.39 16.65
N PRO A 2 5.21 0.78 16.22
CA PRO A 2 3.79 0.98 15.90
C PRO A 2 3.37 0.07 14.75
N ILE A 3 2.21 -0.57 14.86
CA ILE A 3 1.71 -1.53 13.86
C ILE A 3 1.48 -0.88 12.49
N LEU A 4 1.21 0.43 12.45
CA LEU A 4 1.02 1.21 11.22
C LEU A 4 2.33 1.50 10.46
N GLU A 5 3.50 1.26 11.07
CA GLU A 5 4.80 1.33 10.40
C GLU A 5 5.19 -0.03 9.80
N CYS A 6 4.32 -1.04 9.96
CA CYS A 6 4.55 -2.39 9.48
C CYS A 6 3.94 -2.64 8.12
N ILE A 7 4.48 -3.62 7.43
CA ILE A 7 3.84 -4.32 6.33
C ILE A 7 3.37 -5.68 6.84
N LEU A 8 2.11 -6.01 6.57
CA LEU A 8 1.54 -7.32 6.85
C LEU A 8 1.89 -8.26 5.70
N ILE A 9 2.43 -9.42 6.04
CA ILE A 9 2.60 -10.56 5.14
C ILE A 9 1.61 -11.62 5.57
N ASP A 10 0.63 -11.89 4.72
CA ASP A 10 -0.45 -12.85 4.96
C ASP A 10 -0.36 -13.99 3.94
N ALA A 11 0.04 -15.15 4.41
CA ALA A 11 0.05 -16.42 3.70
C ALA A 11 -0.93 -17.43 4.34
N SER A 12 -1.96 -16.98 5.03
CA SER A 12 -2.96 -17.84 5.70
C SER A 12 -3.90 -18.55 4.74
N THR A 13 -4.05 -18.01 3.53
CA THR A 13 -4.86 -18.57 2.45
C THR A 13 -3.98 -19.28 1.40
N ASN A 14 -4.40 -19.30 0.16
CA ASN A 14 -3.62 -19.86 -0.96
C ASN A 14 -2.82 -18.79 -1.72
N ASN A 15 -2.90 -17.55 -1.28
CA ASN A 15 -2.20 -16.41 -1.88
C ASN A 15 -1.26 -15.79 -0.85
N ILE A 16 -0.14 -15.27 -1.32
CA ILE A 16 0.76 -14.45 -0.51
C ILE A 16 0.34 -13.00 -0.73
N LYS A 17 -0.16 -12.37 0.34
CA LYS A 17 -0.68 -11.02 0.29
C LYS A 17 0.13 -10.09 1.16
N PHE A 18 0.49 -8.95 0.62
CA PHE A 18 1.15 -7.87 1.33
C PHE A 18 0.17 -6.72 1.52
N THR A 19 0.06 -6.21 2.74
CA THR A 19 -0.82 -5.08 3.05
C THR A 19 -0.07 -4.04 3.86
N ALA A 20 -0.16 -2.78 3.44
CA ALA A 20 0.28 -1.62 4.20
C ALA A 20 -0.89 -0.67 4.40
N ASN A 21 -1.00 -0.06 5.58
CA ASN A 21 -2.12 0.80 5.95
C ASN A 21 -1.67 1.83 6.99
N ASP A 22 -1.85 3.11 6.70
CA ASP A 22 -1.57 4.20 7.63
C ASP A 22 -2.86 4.86 8.17
N MET A 23 -4.01 4.21 8.01
CA MET A 23 -5.37 4.66 8.35
C MET A 23 -5.96 5.73 7.42
N GLU A 24 -5.18 6.30 6.52
CA GLU A 24 -5.65 7.23 5.48
C GLU A 24 -5.47 6.62 4.08
N LEU A 25 -4.38 5.91 3.87
CA LEU A 25 -4.07 5.21 2.63
C LEU A 25 -3.75 3.75 2.93
N GLY A 26 -4.40 2.86 2.21
CA GLY A 26 -4.12 1.43 2.25
C GLY A 26 -3.72 0.88 0.89
N ILE A 27 -2.72 0.02 0.89
CA ILE A 27 -2.25 -0.68 -0.30
C ILE A 27 -2.23 -2.17 -0.01
N GLU A 28 -2.83 -2.94 -0.90
CA GLU A 28 -2.82 -4.39 -0.87
C GLU A 28 -2.34 -4.93 -2.21
N THR A 29 -1.45 -5.90 -2.19
CA THR A 29 -1.00 -6.60 -3.39
C THR A 29 -0.86 -8.09 -3.13
N ILE A 30 -1.11 -8.89 -4.17
CA ILE A 30 -0.89 -10.34 -4.18
C ILE A 30 0.40 -10.59 -4.94
N VAL A 31 1.25 -11.42 -4.38
CA VAL A 31 2.52 -11.83 -4.97
C VAL A 31 2.48 -13.33 -5.24
N ASP A 32 2.97 -13.71 -6.41
CA ASP A 32 3.12 -15.12 -6.75
C ASP A 32 4.26 -15.74 -5.93
N GLY A 33 4.02 -16.98 -5.48
CA GLY A 33 5.01 -17.72 -4.70
C GLY A 33 4.46 -19.04 -4.19
N THR A 34 5.34 -19.84 -3.60
CA THR A 34 4.97 -21.13 -3.00
C THR A 34 4.84 -20.98 -1.49
N ILE A 35 3.68 -21.29 -0.96
CA ILE A 35 3.43 -21.31 0.48
C ILE A 35 3.78 -22.73 0.99
N LEU A 36 4.85 -22.84 1.76
CA LEU A 36 5.27 -24.09 2.39
C LEU A 36 4.52 -24.31 3.71
N GLU A 37 4.36 -23.23 4.48
CA GLU A 37 3.63 -23.21 5.75
C GLU A 37 2.78 -21.96 5.83
N LYS A 38 1.54 -22.10 6.29
CA LYS A 38 0.61 -20.99 6.42
C LYS A 38 0.93 -20.15 7.65
N GLY A 39 0.86 -18.84 7.50
CA GLY A 39 1.13 -17.92 8.60
C GLY A 39 0.82 -16.48 8.25
N ILE A 40 0.90 -15.65 9.27
CA ILE A 40 0.69 -14.21 9.16
C ILE A 40 1.65 -13.47 10.10
N VAL A 41 2.31 -12.45 9.61
CA VAL A 41 3.26 -11.65 10.38
C VAL A 41 3.27 -10.21 9.92
N ALA A 42 3.41 -9.28 10.85
CA ALA A 42 3.66 -7.87 10.57
C ALA A 42 5.12 -7.53 10.89
N ILE A 43 5.84 -6.95 9.93
CA ILE A 43 7.27 -6.60 10.06
C ILE A 43 7.48 -5.14 9.67
N ASP A 44 8.56 -4.54 10.15
CA ASP A 44 8.93 -3.15 9.82
C ASP A 44 9.01 -2.95 8.31
N ALA A 45 8.14 -2.09 7.76
CA ALA A 45 8.00 -1.87 6.32
C ALA A 45 9.25 -1.23 5.71
N LYS A 46 9.92 -0.33 6.46
CA LYS A 46 11.12 0.36 5.98
C LYS A 46 12.30 -0.60 5.92
N ILE A 47 12.55 -1.36 6.98
CA ILE A 47 13.63 -2.35 7.03
C ILE A 47 13.41 -3.41 5.95
N PHE A 48 12.18 -3.94 5.84
CA PHE A 48 11.83 -4.91 4.80
C PHE A 48 12.08 -4.36 3.40
N SER A 49 11.58 -3.17 3.09
CA SER A 49 11.78 -2.51 1.80
C SER A 49 13.28 -2.29 1.48
N ASP A 50 14.06 -1.86 2.47
CA ASP A 50 15.50 -1.63 2.29
C ASP A 50 16.26 -2.94 2.02
N ILE A 51 15.84 -4.05 2.62
CA ILE A 51 16.40 -5.38 2.35
C ILE A 51 16.04 -5.82 0.94
N ILE A 52 14.73 -5.85 0.60
CA ILE A 52 14.25 -6.35 -0.70
C ILE A 52 14.88 -5.58 -1.86
N ARG A 53 15.04 -4.26 -1.77
CA ARG A 53 15.68 -3.44 -2.82
C ARG A 53 17.15 -3.75 -3.07
N LYS A 54 17.82 -4.39 -2.10
CA LYS A 54 19.25 -4.73 -2.19
C LYS A 54 19.50 -6.18 -2.52
N LEU A 55 18.46 -7.01 -2.53
CA LEU A 55 18.58 -8.41 -2.93
C LEU A 55 18.81 -8.53 -4.45
N PRO A 56 19.55 -9.55 -4.90
CA PRO A 56 19.63 -9.88 -6.32
C PRO A 56 18.25 -10.32 -6.84
N ASP A 57 18.06 -10.24 -8.16
CA ASP A 57 16.85 -10.70 -8.83
C ASP A 57 16.81 -12.24 -8.89
N ASN A 58 16.41 -12.83 -7.77
CA ASN A 58 16.29 -14.27 -7.57
C ASN A 58 15.20 -14.60 -6.56
N ASP A 59 14.93 -15.88 -6.34
CA ASP A 59 13.93 -16.34 -5.38
C ASP A 59 14.26 -15.89 -3.96
N VAL A 60 13.23 -15.39 -3.26
CA VAL A 60 13.33 -14.95 -1.86
C VAL A 60 12.50 -15.87 -0.98
N THR A 61 13.13 -16.43 0.03
CA THR A 61 12.45 -17.22 1.05
C THR A 61 12.23 -16.38 2.31
N ILE A 62 11.00 -16.37 2.81
CA ILE A 62 10.61 -15.67 4.03
C ILE A 62 10.09 -16.71 5.02
N GLU A 63 10.71 -16.80 6.19
CA GLU A 63 10.38 -17.74 7.25
C GLU A 63 10.18 -16.97 8.56
N THR A 64 9.12 -17.27 9.30
CA THR A 64 8.88 -16.67 10.63
C THR A 64 8.83 -17.76 11.69
N ASP A 65 9.60 -17.60 12.75
CA ASP A 65 9.63 -18.55 13.88
C ASP A 65 8.54 -18.23 14.92
N GLY A 66 8.41 -19.12 15.93
CA GLY A 66 7.45 -18.96 17.02
C GLY A 66 7.67 -17.73 17.90
N ASN A 67 8.81 -17.06 17.80
CA ASN A 67 9.13 -15.80 18.49
C ASN A 67 8.86 -14.58 17.59
N LEU A 68 8.20 -14.77 16.45
CA LEU A 68 7.92 -13.74 15.45
C LEU A 68 9.18 -13.13 14.81
N THR A 69 10.33 -13.84 14.88
CA THR A 69 11.52 -13.44 14.15
C THR A 69 11.40 -13.91 12.70
N THR A 70 11.38 -12.95 11.80
CA THR A 70 11.24 -13.21 10.36
C THR A 70 12.62 -13.21 9.70
N THR A 71 12.99 -14.32 9.11
CA THR A 71 14.22 -14.51 8.35
C THR A 71 13.94 -14.40 6.86
N ILE A 72 14.68 -13.55 6.17
CA ILE A 72 14.62 -13.33 4.73
C ILE A 72 15.92 -13.86 4.13
N THR A 73 15.82 -14.82 3.23
CA THR A 73 16.97 -15.45 2.58
C THR A 73 16.86 -15.33 1.07
N CYS A 74 17.94 -14.92 0.43
CA CYS A 74 18.10 -14.92 -1.01
C CYS A 74 19.54 -15.29 -1.34
N GLU A 75 19.76 -16.40 -2.03
CA GLU A 75 21.09 -16.97 -2.29
C GLU A 75 21.93 -17.12 -1.01
N LYS A 76 23.01 -16.33 -0.89
CA LYS A 76 23.91 -16.31 0.28
C LYS A 76 23.55 -15.22 1.30
N ALA A 77 22.65 -14.32 0.93
CA ALA A 77 22.21 -13.25 1.81
C ALA A 77 21.13 -13.78 2.78
N LYS A 78 21.31 -13.46 4.06
CA LYS A 78 20.36 -13.81 5.11
C LYS A 78 20.20 -12.64 6.06
N PHE A 79 18.95 -12.23 6.30
CA PHE A 79 18.58 -11.14 7.19
C PHE A 79 17.54 -11.63 8.18
N SER A 80 17.53 -11.04 9.37
CA SER A 80 16.51 -11.32 10.38
C SER A 80 15.89 -10.02 10.87
N ILE A 81 14.57 -9.97 10.92
CA ILE A 81 13.77 -8.83 11.38
C ILE A 81 12.86 -9.33 12.49
N SER A 82 12.76 -8.58 13.59
CA SER A 82 11.75 -8.84 14.61
C SER A 82 10.38 -8.42 14.10
N GLY A 83 9.43 -9.32 14.12
CA GLY A 83 8.04 -9.09 13.72
C GLY A 83 7.11 -8.89 14.91
N GLN A 84 5.85 -8.67 14.60
CA GLN A 84 4.71 -8.62 15.52
C GLN A 84 3.60 -9.54 15.00
N SER A 85 2.63 -9.88 15.88
CA SER A 85 1.47 -10.65 15.48
C SER A 85 0.69 -9.92 14.38
N GLY A 86 0.45 -10.61 13.27
CA GLY A 86 -0.39 -10.08 12.19
C GLY A 86 -1.86 -9.93 12.58
N GLU A 87 -2.30 -10.57 13.67
CA GLU A 87 -3.68 -10.48 14.17
C GLU A 87 -4.02 -9.06 14.68
N GLU A 88 -3.02 -8.31 15.13
CA GLU A 88 -3.17 -6.93 15.60
C GLU A 88 -3.19 -5.91 14.47
N PHE A 89 -2.94 -6.33 13.24
CA PHE A 89 -2.89 -5.44 12.10
C PHE A 89 -4.29 -4.98 11.67
N SER A 90 -4.45 -3.67 11.47
CA SER A 90 -5.71 -3.11 10.98
C SER A 90 -5.87 -3.40 9.49
N TYR A 91 -6.76 -4.34 9.16
CA TYR A 91 -7.07 -4.66 7.76
C TYR A 91 -7.76 -3.50 7.07
N LEU A 92 -7.54 -3.42 5.75
CA LEU A 92 -8.30 -2.51 4.91
C LEU A 92 -9.78 -2.88 4.93
N PRO A 93 -10.70 -1.91 4.94
CA PRO A 93 -12.11 -2.21 4.82
C PRO A 93 -12.37 -2.92 3.49
N TYR A 94 -13.28 -3.89 3.51
CA TYR A 94 -13.73 -4.52 2.29
C TYR A 94 -14.43 -3.50 1.39
N VAL A 95 -13.92 -3.33 0.17
CA VAL A 95 -14.53 -2.47 -0.84
C VAL A 95 -15.30 -3.35 -1.81
N GLU A 96 -16.62 -3.16 -1.89
CA GLU A 96 -17.45 -3.79 -2.91
C GLU A 96 -17.00 -3.33 -4.30
N ARG A 97 -16.68 -4.29 -5.17
CA ARG A 97 -16.14 -4.01 -6.51
C ARG A 97 -17.22 -3.98 -7.60
N ASP A 98 -18.48 -4.09 -7.22
CA ASP A 98 -19.61 -4.10 -8.16
C ASP A 98 -19.79 -2.74 -8.85
N ASN A 99 -19.50 -1.66 -8.11
CA ASN A 99 -19.50 -0.31 -8.64
C ASN A 99 -18.06 0.13 -8.92
N HIS A 100 -17.63 0.04 -10.15
CA HIS A 100 -16.28 0.45 -10.56
C HIS A 100 -16.33 1.23 -11.88
N ILE A 101 -15.29 2.04 -12.10
CA ILE A 101 -15.04 2.70 -13.37
C ILE A 101 -13.75 2.15 -13.98
N VAL A 102 -13.71 2.10 -15.30
CA VAL A 102 -12.52 1.72 -16.04
C VAL A 102 -12.04 2.93 -16.83
N VAL A 103 -10.84 3.39 -16.52
CA VAL A 103 -10.22 4.54 -17.18
C VAL A 103 -8.83 4.12 -17.67
N SER A 104 -8.43 4.56 -18.86
CA SER A 104 -7.07 4.28 -19.32
C SER A 104 -6.04 5.00 -18.45
N GLN A 105 -4.87 4.40 -18.25
CA GLN A 105 -3.78 5.04 -17.51
C GLN A 105 -3.38 6.39 -18.11
N PHE A 106 -3.40 6.50 -19.43
CA PHE A 106 -3.11 7.76 -20.14
C PHE A 106 -4.13 8.84 -19.77
N THR A 107 -5.43 8.53 -19.85
CA THR A 107 -6.52 9.46 -19.51
C THR A 107 -6.43 9.90 -18.04
N LEU A 108 -6.25 8.95 -17.12
CA LEU A 108 -6.12 9.25 -15.69
C LEU A 108 -4.93 10.17 -15.41
N LYS A 109 -3.76 9.86 -16.00
CA LYS A 109 -2.56 10.70 -15.87
C LYS A 109 -2.78 12.13 -16.37
N GLU A 110 -3.41 12.28 -17.55
CA GLU A 110 -3.68 13.61 -18.13
C GLU A 110 -4.66 14.41 -17.28
N VAL A 111 -5.71 13.78 -16.76
CA VAL A 111 -6.69 14.45 -15.91
C VAL A 111 -6.03 14.93 -14.62
N ILE A 112 -5.27 14.06 -13.93
CA ILE A 112 -4.52 14.44 -12.72
C ILE A 112 -3.56 15.58 -13.04
N ARG A 113 -2.80 15.51 -14.13
CA ARG A 113 -1.86 16.56 -14.52
C ARG A 113 -2.53 17.91 -14.74
N GLN A 114 -3.78 17.92 -15.22
CA GLN A 114 -4.56 19.13 -15.47
C GLN A 114 -5.17 19.75 -14.21
N THR A 115 -5.25 19.02 -13.12
CA THR A 115 -5.93 19.46 -11.90
C THR A 115 -4.99 19.59 -10.68
N ILE A 116 -3.90 18.83 -10.63
CA ILE A 116 -2.98 18.73 -9.47
C ILE A 116 -2.36 20.08 -9.06
N PHE A 117 -2.21 21.02 -9.99
CA PHE A 117 -1.63 22.33 -9.68
C PHE A 117 -2.50 23.20 -8.75
N SER A 118 -3.80 22.85 -8.62
CA SER A 118 -4.77 23.54 -7.76
C SER A 118 -4.98 22.85 -6.42
N ILE A 119 -4.15 21.85 -6.08
CA ILE A 119 -4.18 21.20 -4.78
C ILE A 119 -3.39 22.04 -3.77
N ALA A 120 -3.98 22.28 -2.60
CA ALA A 120 -3.28 22.94 -1.50
C ALA A 120 -2.16 22.06 -0.94
N ALA A 121 -0.94 22.58 -0.85
CA ALA A 121 0.21 21.82 -0.35
C ALA A 121 0.18 21.63 1.18
N ASN A 122 -0.40 22.59 1.92
CA ASN A 122 -0.50 22.57 3.38
C ASN A 122 -1.77 23.32 3.80
N GLU A 123 -2.84 22.57 4.03
CA GLU A 123 -4.09 23.13 4.54
C GLU A 123 -4.54 22.39 5.79
N ASN A 124 -5.13 23.13 6.74
CA ASN A 124 -5.78 22.55 7.92
C ASN A 124 -7.01 21.72 7.51
N ASN A 125 -7.57 21.98 6.34
CA ASN A 125 -8.66 21.20 5.76
C ASN A 125 -8.11 20.17 4.77
N LYS A 126 -8.04 18.91 5.20
CA LYS A 126 -7.54 17.79 4.38
C LYS A 126 -8.28 17.61 3.05
N MET A 127 -9.54 18.04 2.94
CA MET A 127 -10.28 17.96 1.68
C MET A 127 -9.64 18.81 0.57
N MET A 128 -8.92 19.89 0.92
CA MET A 128 -8.25 20.75 -0.04
C MET A 128 -6.90 20.18 -0.54
N THR A 129 -6.39 19.15 0.13
CA THR A 129 -5.15 18.47 -0.25
C THR A 129 -5.38 17.28 -1.19
N GLY A 130 -6.59 17.14 -1.71
CA GLY A 130 -6.98 16.05 -2.61
C GLY A 130 -7.75 16.52 -3.83
N GLU A 131 -8.00 15.59 -4.74
CA GLU A 131 -8.86 15.77 -5.90
C GLU A 131 -10.18 15.02 -5.71
N LEU A 132 -11.28 15.68 -6.05
CA LEU A 132 -12.60 15.04 -6.08
C LEU A 132 -12.80 14.33 -7.41
N PHE A 133 -13.07 13.04 -7.36
CA PHE A 133 -13.51 12.24 -8.50
C PHE A 133 -15.02 12.03 -8.41
N GLU A 134 -15.80 12.62 -9.31
CA GLU A 134 -17.25 12.48 -9.38
C GLU A 134 -17.62 11.70 -10.65
N VAL A 135 -18.33 10.60 -10.48
CA VAL A 135 -18.82 9.76 -11.58
C VAL A 135 -20.30 9.93 -11.73
N LYS A 136 -20.77 10.35 -12.91
CA LYS A 136 -22.19 10.46 -13.26
C LYS A 136 -22.44 9.87 -14.64
N GLY A 137 -23.08 8.70 -14.68
CA GLY A 137 -23.29 7.96 -15.92
C GLY A 137 -21.96 7.58 -16.56
N ASP A 138 -21.71 8.06 -17.76
CA ASP A 138 -20.49 7.85 -18.55
C ASP A 138 -19.45 8.99 -18.39
N MET A 139 -19.72 9.97 -17.54
CA MET A 139 -18.85 11.11 -17.30
C MET A 139 -18.05 10.93 -16.00
N LEU A 140 -16.73 11.17 -16.10
CA LEU A 140 -15.83 11.38 -14.96
C LEU A 140 -15.49 12.88 -14.89
N ARG A 141 -15.85 13.52 -13.78
CA ARG A 141 -15.45 14.88 -13.44
C ARG A 141 -14.37 14.82 -12.37
N VAL A 142 -13.26 15.51 -12.57
CA VAL A 142 -12.22 15.65 -11.57
C VAL A 142 -12.06 17.12 -11.23
N VAL A 143 -12.04 17.43 -9.93
CA VAL A 143 -11.99 18.80 -9.42
C VAL A 143 -10.96 18.88 -8.31
N SER A 144 -10.07 19.85 -8.39
CA SER A 144 -9.20 20.31 -7.31
C SER A 144 -9.48 21.76 -6.97
N LEU A 145 -9.29 22.14 -5.71
CA LEU A 145 -9.58 23.48 -5.22
C LEU A 145 -8.51 23.94 -4.24
N GLU A 146 -7.99 25.14 -4.43
CA GLU A 146 -7.16 25.85 -3.46
C GLU A 146 -7.81 27.20 -3.10
N ILE A 147 -7.97 27.45 -1.79
CA ILE A 147 -8.44 28.74 -1.29
C ILE A 147 -7.21 29.63 -1.08
N GLY A 148 -6.96 30.60 -1.98
CA GLY A 148 -5.87 31.58 -1.78
C GLY A 148 -5.10 31.98 -3.03
N ARG A 149 -5.30 31.35 -4.17
CA ARG A 149 -4.68 31.78 -5.44
C ARG A 149 -5.56 32.68 -6.32
N ALA A 150 -6.63 33.25 -5.78
CA ALA A 150 -7.32 34.35 -6.42
C ALA A 150 -6.54 35.64 -6.18
N HIS A 151 -5.34 35.75 -6.75
CA HIS A 151 -4.70 37.05 -6.96
C HIS A 151 -4.96 37.46 -8.39
N VAL A 152 -5.74 38.51 -8.48
CA VAL A 152 -5.98 39.40 -9.62
C VAL A 152 -4.69 39.85 -10.30
#